data_13fefcd9be4aa18b23c3ba9a18613d95
#
_entry.id   13fefcd9be4aa18b23c3ba9a18613d95
#
_cell.length_a   1.000
_cell.length_b   1.000
_cell.length_c   1.000
_cell.angle_alpha   90.00
_cell.angle_beta   90.00
_cell.angle_gamma   90.00
#
_symmetry.space_group_name_H-M   'P 1'
#
loop_
_entity.id
_entity.type
_entity.pdbx_description
1 polymer ?
#
loop_
_entity_poly.entity_id
_entity_poly.type
_entity_poly.pdbx_seq_one_letter_code
_entity_poly.pdbx_strand_id
1 'polypeptide(L)'
;PDAYDAYLKARIMYLETINEPEQAIQIAQKVIELDLGYAPGYALLANLYGYLVLTGNPTHDNAYLRARKLAHKAVELDPELPDARFALARVHYRFEWDWEAAESEFKKGIELSPNNADGLNAYGVYRVLIHKDCDEGIALLEAARDRDPFNTLKHWDLGVFNFHCRRADESIRHMEQTIDMAPENYWARLFIVLDHLLNGSFGLAAAGCDSLIDEVGQKFDPALLSSCAWVYSTADQEDQTKHILEKLRKPPTGIHVDPVFISWACLALDELECGFQQLHEGLRLYSPNMIFLRTAPVYDPVRDDSRFQEILDQMDFPISTT
;
A
#
# COMPACT_ATOMS: atom_id res chain seq x y z
N PRO A 1 16.32 -26.08 -13.82
CA PRO A 1 15.95 -26.51 -12.46
C PRO A 1 16.34 -25.45 -11.42
N ASP A 2 17.61 -25.02 -11.39
CA ASP A 2 18.13 -24.13 -10.34
C ASP A 2 17.45 -22.75 -10.30
N ALA A 3 17.15 -22.16 -11.46
CA ALA A 3 16.44 -20.87 -11.54
C ALA A 3 14.99 -20.99 -11.04
N TYR A 4 14.31 -22.08 -11.38
CA TYR A 4 12.95 -22.34 -10.93
C TYR A 4 12.86 -22.56 -9.41
N ASP A 5 13.79 -23.34 -8.83
CA ASP A 5 13.84 -23.57 -7.39
C ASP A 5 14.12 -22.28 -6.62
N ALA A 6 15.05 -21.45 -7.12
CA ALA A 6 15.31 -20.13 -6.53
C ALA A 6 14.07 -19.20 -6.66
N TYR A 7 13.35 -19.24 -7.79
CA TYR A 7 12.11 -18.49 -7.98
C TYR A 7 11.05 -18.88 -6.97
N LEU A 8 10.79 -20.19 -6.80
CA LEU A 8 9.80 -20.65 -5.81
C LEU A 8 10.15 -20.18 -4.40
N LYS A 9 11.43 -20.24 -4.01
CA LYS A 9 11.88 -19.76 -2.71
C LYS A 9 11.66 -18.25 -2.55
N ALA A 10 12.04 -17.44 -3.54
CA ALA A 10 11.83 -15.99 -3.50
C ALA A 10 10.33 -15.63 -3.46
N ARG A 11 9.49 -16.39 -4.20
CA ARG A 11 8.04 -16.20 -4.24
C ARG A 11 7.39 -16.51 -2.89
N ILE A 12 7.77 -17.60 -2.24
CA ILE A 12 7.29 -17.93 -0.89
C ILE A 12 7.66 -16.81 0.07
N MET A 13 8.90 -16.35 0.07
CA MET A 13 9.32 -15.25 0.94
C MET A 13 8.57 -13.95 0.66
N TYR A 14 8.26 -13.64 -0.58
CA TYR A 14 7.43 -12.48 -0.92
C TYR A 14 6.00 -12.59 -0.38
N LEU A 15 5.44 -13.79 -0.33
CA LEU A 15 4.07 -14.02 0.15
C LEU A 15 3.97 -14.14 1.68
N GLU A 16 5.01 -14.66 2.33
CA GLU A 16 5.00 -14.98 3.75
C GLU A 16 5.69 -13.91 4.63
N THR A 17 6.70 -13.23 4.10
CA THR A 17 7.56 -12.32 4.88
C THR A 17 7.66 -10.93 4.26
N ILE A 18 6.63 -10.14 4.46
CA ILE A 18 6.68 -8.68 4.23
C ILE A 18 7.81 -8.02 5.07
N ASN A 19 8.34 -8.71 6.08
CA ASN A 19 9.31 -8.18 7.03
C ASN A 19 10.78 -8.21 6.58
N GLU A 20 11.16 -9.02 5.57
CA GLU A 20 12.54 -9.15 5.08
C GLU A 20 12.64 -9.04 3.55
N PRO A 21 12.19 -7.93 2.94
CA PRO A 21 12.13 -7.79 1.48
C PRO A 21 13.52 -7.85 0.83
N GLU A 22 14.57 -7.44 1.53
CA GLU A 22 15.95 -7.46 1.02
C GLU A 22 16.45 -8.88 0.75
N GLN A 23 16.09 -9.84 1.61
CA GLN A 23 16.47 -11.24 1.41
C GLN A 23 15.74 -11.85 0.22
N ALA A 24 14.43 -11.58 0.10
CA ALA A 24 13.65 -12.01 -1.07
C ALA A 24 14.21 -11.44 -2.36
N ILE A 25 14.62 -10.16 -2.37
CA ILE A 25 15.27 -9.50 -3.51
C ILE A 25 16.58 -10.19 -3.89
N GLN A 26 17.44 -10.51 -2.93
CA GLN A 26 18.72 -11.21 -3.22
C GLN A 26 18.48 -12.56 -3.89
N ILE A 27 17.48 -13.33 -3.42
CA ILE A 27 17.15 -14.61 -4.02
C ILE A 27 16.54 -14.41 -5.41
N ALA A 28 15.64 -13.43 -5.59
CA ALA A 28 15.06 -13.12 -6.89
C ALA A 28 16.10 -12.60 -7.90
N GLN A 29 17.12 -11.86 -7.47
CA GLN A 29 18.26 -11.49 -8.31
C GLN A 29 19.03 -12.73 -8.78
N LYS A 30 19.23 -13.70 -7.88
CA LYS A 30 19.87 -14.98 -8.23
C LYS A 30 19.13 -15.75 -9.31
N VAL A 31 17.78 -15.66 -9.33
CA VAL A 31 16.97 -16.28 -10.41
C VAL A 31 17.39 -15.74 -11.78
N ILE A 32 17.51 -14.41 -11.89
CA ILE A 32 17.87 -13.73 -13.14
C ILE A 32 19.33 -14.05 -13.54
N GLU A 33 20.24 -14.15 -12.57
CA GLU A 33 21.64 -14.56 -12.82
C GLU A 33 21.74 -15.98 -13.38
N LEU A 34 20.87 -16.89 -12.92
CA LEU A 34 20.84 -18.28 -13.36
C LEU A 34 20.17 -18.45 -14.73
N ASP A 35 19.18 -17.60 -15.06
CA ASP A 35 18.50 -17.62 -16.34
C ASP A 35 18.04 -16.20 -16.74
N LEU A 36 18.79 -15.57 -17.61
CA LEU A 36 18.50 -14.23 -18.13
C LEU A 36 17.22 -14.14 -18.98
N GLY A 37 16.68 -15.27 -19.41
CA GLY A 37 15.43 -15.37 -20.17
C GLY A 37 14.20 -15.66 -19.32
N TYR A 38 14.35 -15.84 -18.01
CA TYR A 38 13.26 -16.28 -17.13
C TYR A 38 12.34 -15.13 -16.71
N ALA A 39 11.35 -14.81 -17.55
CA ALA A 39 10.39 -13.72 -17.36
C ALA A 39 9.72 -13.67 -15.96
N PRO A 40 9.30 -14.82 -15.34
CA PRO A 40 8.70 -14.77 -14.00
C PRO A 40 9.62 -14.21 -12.91
N GLY A 41 10.95 -14.43 -13.03
CA GLY A 41 11.94 -13.86 -12.11
C GLY A 41 11.98 -12.34 -12.18
N TYR A 42 11.88 -11.77 -13.38
CA TYR A 42 11.82 -10.32 -13.58
C TYR A 42 10.53 -9.73 -13.01
N ALA A 43 9.37 -10.37 -13.22
CA ALA A 43 8.08 -9.93 -12.71
C ALA A 43 8.07 -9.94 -11.16
N LEU A 44 8.58 -11.01 -10.53
CA LEU A 44 8.69 -11.11 -9.09
C LEU A 44 9.62 -10.02 -8.52
N LEU A 45 10.78 -9.83 -9.12
CA LEU A 45 11.75 -8.83 -8.67
C LEU A 45 11.20 -7.40 -8.84
N ALA A 46 10.40 -7.13 -9.89
CA ALA A 46 9.70 -5.86 -10.07
C ALA A 46 8.72 -5.60 -8.92
N ASN A 47 7.93 -6.60 -8.52
CA ASN A 47 7.00 -6.50 -7.40
C ASN A 47 7.72 -6.26 -6.07
N LEU A 48 8.83 -6.95 -5.81
CA LEU A 48 9.65 -6.76 -4.62
C LEU A 48 10.22 -5.34 -4.52
N TYR A 49 10.79 -4.80 -5.60
CA TYR A 49 11.24 -3.42 -5.62
C TYR A 49 10.08 -2.43 -5.49
N GLY A 50 8.92 -2.72 -6.10
CA GLY A 50 7.71 -1.91 -5.93
C GLY A 50 7.25 -1.85 -4.47
N TYR A 51 7.35 -2.96 -3.74
CA TYR A 51 7.05 -3.01 -2.30
C TYR A 51 8.01 -2.14 -1.48
N LEU A 52 9.32 -2.19 -1.75
CA LEU A 52 10.30 -1.36 -1.05
C LEU A 52 10.02 0.15 -1.15
N VAL A 53 9.51 0.60 -2.30
CA VAL A 53 9.15 2.03 -2.46
C VAL A 53 8.06 2.43 -1.48
N LEU A 54 7.09 1.55 -1.22
CA LEU A 54 5.98 1.82 -0.29
C LEU A 54 6.45 1.88 1.18
N THR A 55 7.52 1.18 1.53
CA THR A 55 8.05 1.19 2.92
C THR A 55 8.79 2.49 3.27
N GLY A 56 9.04 3.36 2.30
CA GLY A 56 9.71 4.64 2.53
C GLY A 56 11.19 4.53 2.96
N ASN A 57 11.83 3.38 2.77
CA ASN A 57 13.23 3.19 3.15
C ASN A 57 14.17 3.92 2.18
N PRO A 58 14.93 4.94 2.62
CA PRO A 58 15.79 5.76 1.76
C PRO A 58 16.99 4.99 1.17
N THR A 59 17.35 3.83 1.71
CA THR A 59 18.41 2.98 1.14
C THR A 59 18.04 2.42 -0.22
N HIS A 60 16.80 2.66 -0.67
CA HIS A 60 16.24 2.17 -1.92
C HIS A 60 16.11 3.27 -2.99
N ASP A 61 17.00 4.27 -2.95
CA ASP A 61 17.16 5.22 -4.07
C ASP A 61 17.18 4.44 -5.39
N ASN A 62 16.26 4.79 -6.30
CA ASN A 62 16.03 4.11 -7.56
C ASN A 62 15.25 2.76 -7.51
N ALA A 63 14.65 2.34 -6.39
CA ALA A 63 13.84 1.12 -6.35
C ALA A 63 12.69 1.19 -7.39
N TYR A 64 12.03 2.35 -7.52
CA TYR A 64 11.04 2.59 -8.56
C TYR A 64 11.60 2.36 -9.98
N LEU A 65 12.76 2.96 -10.30
CA LEU A 65 13.37 2.80 -11.63
C LEU A 65 13.74 1.34 -11.92
N ARG A 66 14.15 0.60 -10.89
CA ARG A 66 14.41 -0.84 -10.99
C ARG A 66 13.11 -1.62 -11.22
N ALA A 67 12.06 -1.36 -10.43
CA ALA A 67 10.76 -2.00 -10.60
C ALA A 67 10.24 -1.80 -12.03
N ARG A 68 10.27 -0.55 -12.52
CA ARG A 68 9.86 -0.20 -13.89
C ARG A 68 10.63 -0.97 -14.95
N LYS A 69 11.97 -0.93 -14.90
CA LYS A 69 12.83 -1.62 -15.87
C LYS A 69 12.58 -3.13 -15.88
N LEU A 70 12.41 -3.73 -14.71
CA LEU A 70 12.19 -5.16 -14.56
C LEU A 70 10.81 -5.59 -15.07
N ALA A 71 9.76 -4.82 -14.78
CA ALA A 71 8.41 -5.09 -15.27
C ALA A 71 8.34 -5.02 -16.81
N HIS A 72 8.92 -3.99 -17.42
CA HIS A 72 9.03 -3.92 -18.88
C HIS A 72 9.82 -5.08 -19.46
N LYS A 73 10.94 -5.48 -18.81
CA LYS A 73 11.74 -6.60 -19.26
C LYS A 73 10.98 -7.93 -19.16
N ALA A 74 10.17 -8.13 -18.13
CA ALA A 74 9.33 -9.31 -18.00
C ALA A 74 8.34 -9.43 -19.17
N VAL A 75 7.65 -8.34 -19.54
CA VAL A 75 6.72 -8.28 -20.67
C VAL A 75 7.45 -8.44 -22.02
N GLU A 76 8.66 -7.89 -22.16
CA GLU A 76 9.50 -8.08 -23.38
C GLU A 76 9.87 -9.54 -23.56
N LEU A 77 10.23 -10.24 -22.48
CA LEU A 77 10.65 -11.66 -22.53
C LEU A 77 9.46 -12.60 -22.78
N ASP A 78 8.33 -12.33 -22.16
CA ASP A 78 7.11 -13.12 -22.34
C ASP A 78 5.86 -12.21 -22.28
N PRO A 79 5.35 -11.75 -23.43
CA PRO A 79 4.16 -10.92 -23.51
C PRO A 79 2.86 -11.62 -23.07
N GLU A 80 2.84 -12.95 -23.02
CA GLU A 80 1.67 -13.75 -22.63
C GLU A 80 1.76 -14.23 -21.17
N LEU A 81 2.80 -13.83 -20.43
CA LEU A 81 2.91 -14.10 -18.99
C LEU A 81 2.00 -13.17 -18.20
N PRO A 82 0.94 -13.69 -17.52
CA PRO A 82 0.02 -12.86 -16.74
C PRO A 82 0.73 -12.06 -15.63
N ASP A 83 1.66 -12.67 -14.92
CA ASP A 83 2.40 -12.04 -13.82
C ASP A 83 3.24 -10.85 -14.31
N ALA A 84 3.77 -10.88 -15.54
CA ALA A 84 4.47 -9.76 -16.14
C ALA A 84 3.51 -8.58 -16.40
N ARG A 85 2.30 -8.86 -16.90
CA ARG A 85 1.25 -7.87 -17.13
C ARG A 85 0.83 -7.20 -15.81
N PHE A 86 0.59 -7.99 -14.76
CA PHE A 86 0.23 -7.48 -13.46
C PHE A 86 1.37 -6.67 -12.81
N ALA A 87 2.62 -7.06 -12.98
CA ALA A 87 3.76 -6.29 -12.49
C ALA A 87 3.85 -4.93 -13.19
N LEU A 88 3.64 -4.89 -14.51
CA LEU A 88 3.65 -3.63 -15.28
C LEU A 88 2.47 -2.74 -14.92
N ALA A 89 1.27 -3.31 -14.75
CA ALA A 89 0.10 -2.57 -14.29
C ALA A 89 0.34 -1.88 -12.93
N ARG A 90 1.00 -2.59 -11.98
CA ARG A 90 1.37 -2.00 -10.68
C ARG A 90 2.34 -0.84 -10.83
N VAL A 91 3.30 -0.90 -11.74
CA VAL A 91 4.21 0.21 -12.03
C VAL A 91 3.45 1.42 -12.56
N HIS A 92 2.57 1.21 -13.53
CA HIS A 92 1.79 2.30 -14.12
C HIS A 92 0.94 3.04 -13.09
N TYR A 93 0.14 2.34 -12.26
CA TYR A 93 -0.75 3.06 -11.34
C TYR A 93 -0.04 3.57 -10.07
N ARG A 94 1.00 2.91 -9.58
CA ARG A 94 1.64 3.31 -8.31
C ARG A 94 2.64 4.44 -8.47
N PHE A 95 3.32 4.47 -9.61
CA PHE A 95 4.49 5.34 -9.78
C PHE A 95 4.40 6.29 -10.97
N GLU A 96 3.67 5.92 -12.00
CA GLU A 96 3.57 6.73 -13.23
C GLU A 96 2.25 7.50 -13.30
N TRP A 97 1.27 7.09 -12.50
CA TRP A 97 -0.10 7.57 -12.48
C TRP A 97 -0.75 7.52 -13.87
N ASP A 98 -0.33 6.54 -14.66
CA ASP A 98 -0.90 6.20 -15.95
C ASP A 98 -2.04 5.18 -15.76
N TRP A 99 -3.22 5.70 -15.44
CA TRP A 99 -4.37 4.89 -15.08
C TRP A 99 -4.87 4.04 -16.25
N GLU A 100 -4.83 4.60 -17.47
CA GLU A 100 -5.28 3.91 -18.69
C GLU A 100 -4.34 2.74 -19.04
N ALA A 101 -3.04 2.97 -18.99
CA ALA A 101 -2.06 1.91 -19.21
C ALA A 101 -2.19 0.80 -18.14
N ALA A 102 -2.38 1.19 -16.85
CA ALA A 102 -2.59 0.22 -15.77
C ALA A 102 -3.83 -0.65 -16.03
N GLU A 103 -4.97 -0.03 -16.35
CA GLU A 103 -6.22 -0.73 -16.65
C GLU A 103 -6.05 -1.69 -17.83
N SER A 104 -5.36 -1.27 -18.90
CA SER A 104 -5.09 -2.09 -20.07
C SER A 104 -4.26 -3.32 -19.70
N GLU A 105 -3.20 -3.17 -18.92
CA GLU A 105 -2.34 -4.29 -18.53
C GLU A 105 -3.05 -5.24 -17.53
N PHE A 106 -3.88 -4.72 -16.61
CA PHE A 106 -4.72 -5.57 -15.76
C PHE A 106 -5.69 -6.42 -16.57
N LYS A 107 -6.41 -5.83 -17.52
CA LYS A 107 -7.37 -6.56 -18.37
C LYS A 107 -6.69 -7.66 -19.18
N LYS A 108 -5.55 -7.36 -19.81
CA LYS A 108 -4.76 -8.36 -20.52
C LYS A 108 -4.31 -9.51 -19.61
N GLY A 109 -3.81 -9.20 -18.40
CA GLY A 109 -3.41 -10.21 -17.44
C GLY A 109 -4.57 -11.12 -17.00
N ILE A 110 -5.77 -10.54 -16.77
CA ILE A 110 -6.98 -11.30 -16.44
C ILE A 110 -7.47 -12.15 -17.62
N GLU A 111 -7.42 -11.63 -18.87
CA GLU A 111 -7.75 -12.42 -20.07
C GLU A 111 -6.83 -13.65 -20.22
N LEU A 112 -5.54 -13.48 -19.98
CA LEU A 112 -4.55 -14.56 -20.03
C LEU A 112 -4.73 -15.58 -18.89
N SER A 113 -5.13 -15.15 -17.71
CA SER A 113 -5.32 -16.00 -16.54
C SER A 113 -6.46 -15.51 -15.64
N PRO A 114 -7.73 -15.83 -15.95
CA PRO A 114 -8.91 -15.34 -15.24
C PRO A 114 -9.00 -15.80 -13.77
N ASN A 115 -8.26 -16.83 -13.41
CA ASN A 115 -8.22 -17.40 -12.06
C ASN A 115 -6.93 -17.10 -11.29
N ASN A 116 -6.08 -16.21 -11.79
CA ASN A 116 -4.85 -15.82 -11.09
C ASN A 116 -5.20 -15.03 -9.84
N ALA A 117 -5.02 -15.62 -8.67
CA ALA A 117 -5.36 -14.99 -7.38
C ALA A 117 -4.60 -13.67 -7.15
N ASP A 118 -3.31 -13.61 -7.52
CA ASP A 118 -2.49 -12.40 -7.36
C ASP A 118 -2.90 -11.28 -8.32
N GLY A 119 -3.33 -11.66 -9.52
CA GLY A 119 -3.87 -10.73 -10.52
C GLY A 119 -5.21 -10.15 -10.12
N LEU A 120 -6.14 -11.01 -9.69
CA LEU A 120 -7.45 -10.58 -9.17
C LEU A 120 -7.28 -9.65 -7.97
N ASN A 121 -6.41 -10.00 -7.03
CA ASN A 121 -6.11 -9.18 -5.87
C ASN A 121 -5.59 -7.80 -6.28
N ALA A 122 -4.60 -7.74 -7.14
CA ALA A 122 -4.01 -6.48 -7.58
C ALA A 122 -5.00 -5.60 -8.35
N TYR A 123 -5.84 -6.22 -9.17
CA TYR A 123 -6.87 -5.48 -9.90
C TYR A 123 -7.98 -4.98 -8.97
N GLY A 124 -8.37 -5.77 -7.95
CA GLY A 124 -9.31 -5.34 -6.92
C GLY A 124 -8.81 -4.11 -6.15
N VAL A 125 -7.53 -4.13 -5.72
CA VAL A 125 -6.86 -2.98 -5.11
C VAL A 125 -6.94 -1.74 -6.00
N TYR A 126 -6.59 -1.89 -7.28
CA TYR A 126 -6.64 -0.81 -8.26
C TYR A 126 -8.06 -0.25 -8.43
N ARG A 127 -9.10 -1.12 -8.50
CA ARG A 127 -10.51 -0.69 -8.62
C ARG A 127 -10.95 0.14 -7.42
N VAL A 128 -10.63 -0.28 -6.19
CA VAL A 128 -10.97 0.49 -4.99
C VAL A 128 -10.25 1.83 -4.97
N LEU A 129 -8.92 1.84 -5.16
CA LEU A 129 -8.13 3.06 -4.95
C LEU A 129 -8.35 4.09 -6.06
N ILE A 130 -8.34 3.66 -7.30
CA ILE A 130 -8.29 4.57 -8.44
C ILE A 130 -9.68 4.89 -8.96
N HIS A 131 -10.57 3.92 -9.05
CA HIS A 131 -11.94 4.15 -9.51
C HIS A 131 -12.95 4.44 -8.39
N LYS A 132 -12.58 4.22 -7.13
CA LYS A 132 -13.50 4.24 -5.97
C LYS A 132 -14.64 3.21 -6.10
N ASP A 133 -14.43 2.18 -6.89
CA ASP A 133 -15.39 1.12 -7.10
C ASP A 133 -15.22 0.05 -6.03
N CYS A 134 -15.87 0.27 -4.90
CA CYS A 134 -15.79 -0.63 -3.75
C CYS A 134 -16.47 -1.97 -4.02
N ASP A 135 -17.54 -2.02 -4.78
CA ASP A 135 -18.30 -3.25 -4.98
C ASP A 135 -17.53 -4.21 -5.90
N GLU A 136 -17.09 -3.74 -7.06
CA GLU A 136 -16.28 -4.56 -7.95
C GLU A 136 -14.90 -4.88 -7.33
N GLY A 137 -14.26 -3.89 -6.71
CA GLY A 137 -12.95 -4.08 -6.10
C GLY A 137 -12.97 -5.12 -4.98
N ILE A 138 -13.93 -5.05 -4.05
CA ILE A 138 -14.05 -6.04 -2.97
C ILE A 138 -14.43 -7.42 -3.52
N ALA A 139 -15.34 -7.52 -4.52
CA ALA A 139 -15.66 -8.78 -5.14
C ALA A 139 -14.44 -9.47 -5.78
N LEU A 140 -13.54 -8.71 -6.40
CA LEU A 140 -12.28 -9.22 -6.95
C LEU A 140 -11.32 -9.70 -5.85
N LEU A 141 -11.23 -8.97 -4.74
CA LEU A 141 -10.42 -9.37 -3.58
C LEU A 141 -10.97 -10.64 -2.91
N GLU A 142 -12.28 -10.77 -2.77
CA GLU A 142 -12.94 -11.98 -2.28
C GLU A 142 -12.67 -13.17 -3.21
N ALA A 143 -12.79 -12.97 -4.52
CA ALA A 143 -12.47 -13.98 -5.50
C ALA A 143 -10.98 -14.40 -5.43
N ALA A 144 -10.08 -13.49 -5.15
CA ALA A 144 -8.66 -13.80 -4.95
C ALA A 144 -8.44 -14.65 -3.68
N ARG A 145 -9.06 -14.26 -2.54
CA ARG A 145 -9.02 -15.01 -1.29
C ARG A 145 -9.57 -16.42 -1.44
N ASP A 146 -10.70 -16.58 -2.15
CA ASP A 146 -11.33 -17.91 -2.34
C ASP A 146 -10.44 -18.88 -3.15
N ARG A 147 -9.54 -18.35 -3.98
CA ARG A 147 -8.55 -19.15 -4.75
C ARG A 147 -7.29 -19.46 -3.96
N ASP A 148 -6.96 -18.65 -2.98
CA ASP A 148 -5.77 -18.81 -2.14
C ASP A 148 -6.09 -18.43 -0.68
N PRO A 149 -6.94 -19.25 0.00
CA PRO A 149 -7.52 -18.89 1.30
C PRO A 149 -6.52 -18.91 2.46
N PHE A 150 -5.36 -19.54 2.28
CA PHE A 150 -4.31 -19.62 3.30
C PHE A 150 -3.25 -18.53 3.12
N ASN A 151 -3.43 -17.62 2.18
CA ASN A 151 -2.52 -16.52 1.95
C ASN A 151 -2.92 -15.31 2.82
N THR A 152 -2.11 -15.01 3.80
CA THR A 152 -2.33 -13.90 4.75
C THR A 152 -2.54 -12.56 4.05
N LEU A 153 -1.84 -12.30 2.93
CA LEU A 153 -1.98 -11.07 2.17
C LEU A 153 -3.40 -10.87 1.60
N LYS A 154 -4.12 -11.96 1.27
CA LYS A 154 -5.49 -11.85 0.74
C LYS A 154 -6.48 -11.40 1.82
N HIS A 155 -6.31 -11.89 3.05
CA HIS A 155 -7.10 -11.42 4.20
C HIS A 155 -6.71 -9.99 4.59
N TRP A 156 -5.41 -9.69 4.60
CA TRP A 156 -4.88 -8.34 4.82
C TRP A 156 -5.49 -7.33 3.84
N ASP A 157 -5.41 -7.58 2.53
CA ASP A 157 -5.93 -6.66 1.53
C ASP A 157 -7.45 -6.49 1.63
N LEU A 158 -8.19 -7.56 1.93
CA LEU A 158 -9.63 -7.46 2.21
C LEU A 158 -9.90 -6.54 3.41
N GLY A 159 -9.14 -6.65 4.49
CA GLY A 159 -9.27 -5.75 5.64
C GLY A 159 -8.97 -4.30 5.23
N VAL A 160 -7.79 -4.03 4.65
CA VAL A 160 -7.36 -2.68 4.23
C VAL A 160 -8.40 -2.04 3.31
N PHE A 161 -8.89 -2.76 2.28
CA PHE A 161 -9.77 -2.14 1.29
C PHE A 161 -11.23 -2.06 1.72
N ASN A 162 -11.68 -2.89 2.68
CA ASN A 162 -12.94 -2.65 3.39
C ASN A 162 -12.86 -1.38 4.26
N PHE A 163 -11.74 -1.12 4.97
CA PHE A 163 -11.51 0.16 5.65
C PHE A 163 -11.61 1.35 4.69
N HIS A 164 -10.94 1.30 3.54
CA HIS A 164 -11.04 2.35 2.52
C HIS A 164 -12.46 2.54 1.98
N CYS A 165 -13.26 1.48 1.97
CA CYS A 165 -14.67 1.49 1.58
C CYS A 165 -15.63 1.84 2.73
N ARG A 166 -15.14 2.21 3.93
CA ARG A 166 -15.95 2.52 5.12
C ARG A 166 -16.77 1.32 5.63
N ARG A 167 -16.30 0.11 5.40
CA ARG A 167 -16.90 -1.15 5.86
C ARG A 167 -16.12 -1.69 7.06
N ALA A 168 -16.16 -0.93 8.19
CA ALA A 168 -15.30 -1.18 9.34
C ALA A 168 -15.48 -2.58 9.96
N ASP A 169 -16.71 -3.09 10.06
CA ASP A 169 -16.96 -4.41 10.65
C ASP A 169 -16.38 -5.55 9.76
N GLU A 170 -16.47 -5.40 8.45
CA GLU A 170 -15.84 -6.32 7.48
C GLU A 170 -14.31 -6.22 7.55
N SER A 171 -13.78 -5.01 7.65
CA SER A 171 -12.35 -4.77 7.83
C SER A 171 -11.83 -5.48 9.08
N ILE A 172 -12.44 -5.25 10.24
CA ILE A 172 -12.07 -5.89 11.52
C ILE A 172 -12.03 -7.41 11.38
N ARG A 173 -13.08 -8.03 10.82
CA ARG A 173 -13.13 -9.50 10.64
C ARG A 173 -11.94 -10.03 9.84
N HIS A 174 -11.54 -9.34 8.76
CA HIS A 174 -10.42 -9.76 7.95
C HIS A 174 -9.07 -9.48 8.62
N MET A 175 -8.98 -8.39 9.40
CA MET A 175 -7.79 -8.11 10.20
C MET A 175 -7.59 -9.12 11.33
N GLU A 176 -8.67 -9.56 12.00
CA GLU A 176 -8.62 -10.65 12.99
C GLU A 176 -8.11 -11.95 12.36
N GLN A 177 -8.60 -12.32 11.17
CA GLN A 177 -8.10 -13.47 10.41
C GLN A 177 -6.61 -13.31 10.05
N THR A 178 -6.19 -12.11 9.69
CA THR A 178 -4.78 -11.81 9.42
C THR A 178 -3.92 -12.02 10.68
N ILE A 179 -4.39 -11.58 11.84
CA ILE A 179 -3.71 -11.75 13.12
C ILE A 179 -3.65 -13.24 13.52
N ASP A 180 -4.72 -14.01 13.30
CA ASP A 180 -4.73 -15.46 13.57
C ASP A 180 -3.67 -16.20 12.74
N MET A 181 -3.41 -15.76 11.49
CA MET A 181 -2.42 -16.35 10.59
C MET A 181 -1.00 -15.80 10.81
N ALA A 182 -0.87 -14.54 11.23
CA ALA A 182 0.39 -13.82 11.47
C ALA A 182 0.28 -12.93 12.71
N PRO A 183 0.42 -13.50 13.92
CA PRO A 183 0.21 -12.78 15.19
C PRO A 183 1.14 -11.60 15.42
N GLU A 184 2.33 -11.59 14.80
CA GLU A 184 3.30 -10.51 14.88
C GLU A 184 2.95 -9.31 13.98
N ASN A 185 1.90 -9.40 13.15
CA ASN A 185 1.52 -8.34 12.25
C ASN A 185 0.81 -7.19 12.99
N TYR A 186 1.59 -6.24 13.52
CA TYR A 186 1.05 -5.06 14.21
C TYR A 186 0.25 -4.13 13.30
N TRP A 187 0.46 -4.17 11.98
CA TRP A 187 -0.31 -3.40 11.01
C TRP A 187 -1.78 -3.83 10.99
N ALA A 188 -2.07 -5.13 11.14
CA ALA A 188 -3.45 -5.60 11.21
C ALA A 188 -4.14 -5.06 12.47
N ARG A 189 -3.42 -4.98 13.59
CA ARG A 189 -3.93 -4.35 14.82
C ARG A 189 -4.12 -2.84 14.65
N LEU A 190 -3.25 -2.17 13.89
CA LEU A 190 -3.41 -0.75 13.58
C LEU A 190 -4.69 -0.50 12.77
N PHE A 191 -5.00 -1.33 11.77
CA PHE A 191 -6.26 -1.18 11.03
C PHE A 191 -7.48 -1.40 11.90
N ILE A 192 -7.47 -2.35 12.84
CA ILE A 192 -8.54 -2.50 13.86
C ILE A 192 -8.69 -1.21 14.69
N VAL A 193 -7.59 -0.59 15.08
CA VAL A 193 -7.60 0.71 15.79
C VAL A 193 -8.26 1.80 14.94
N LEU A 194 -7.93 1.87 13.65
CA LEU A 194 -8.52 2.83 12.71
C LEU A 194 -10.00 2.54 12.45
N ASP A 195 -10.41 1.28 12.40
CA ASP A 195 -11.81 0.89 12.29
C ASP A 195 -12.61 1.27 13.55
N HIS A 196 -12.03 1.12 14.74
CA HIS A 196 -12.64 1.64 15.97
C HIS A 196 -12.82 3.16 15.93
N LEU A 197 -11.88 3.88 15.31
CA LEU A 197 -12.01 5.32 15.08
C LEU A 197 -13.21 5.61 14.16
N LEU A 198 -13.33 4.90 13.03
CA LEU A 198 -14.46 5.07 12.10
C LEU A 198 -15.81 4.74 12.74
N ASN A 199 -15.83 3.77 13.64
CA ASN A 199 -17.03 3.39 14.42
C ASN A 199 -17.31 4.31 15.62
N GLY A 200 -16.57 5.41 15.79
CA GLY A 200 -16.77 6.36 16.88
C GLY A 200 -16.27 5.90 18.25
N SER A 201 -15.51 4.81 18.32
CA SER A 201 -14.96 4.24 19.56
C SER A 201 -13.61 4.87 19.90
N PHE A 202 -13.56 6.21 20.03
CA PHE A 202 -12.33 7.01 20.12
C PHE A 202 -11.41 6.58 21.26
N GLY A 203 -11.97 6.24 22.43
CA GLY A 203 -11.17 5.79 23.59
C GLY A 203 -10.48 4.44 23.33
N LEU A 204 -11.13 3.50 22.63
CA LEU A 204 -10.51 2.22 22.25
C LEU A 204 -9.42 2.45 21.21
N ALA A 205 -9.66 3.32 20.24
CA ALA A 205 -8.67 3.65 19.22
C ALA A 205 -7.41 4.29 19.85
N ALA A 206 -7.57 5.25 20.76
CA ALA A 206 -6.44 5.89 21.47
C ALA A 206 -5.64 4.88 22.29
N ALA A 207 -6.29 4.05 23.09
CA ALA A 207 -5.63 3.01 23.87
C ALA A 207 -4.90 1.98 22.99
N GLY A 208 -5.45 1.68 21.81
CA GLY A 208 -4.81 0.82 20.81
C GLY A 208 -3.54 1.45 20.24
N CYS A 209 -3.54 2.74 19.96
CA CYS A 209 -2.35 3.48 19.55
C CYS A 209 -1.27 3.48 20.63
N ASP A 210 -1.63 3.71 21.91
CA ASP A 210 -0.68 3.64 23.03
C ASP A 210 0.02 2.27 23.06
N SER A 211 -0.77 1.19 22.97
CA SER A 211 -0.24 -0.18 22.97
C SER A 211 0.69 -0.47 21.80
N LEU A 212 0.33 -0.01 20.60
CA LEU A 212 1.13 -0.24 19.39
C LEU A 212 2.44 0.56 19.42
N ILE A 213 2.41 1.80 19.87
CA ILE A 213 3.60 2.65 20.00
C ILE A 213 4.55 2.04 21.04
N ASP A 214 4.05 1.54 22.18
CA ASP A 214 4.85 0.88 23.19
C ASP A 214 5.46 -0.43 22.69
N GLU A 215 4.70 -1.24 21.92
CA GLU A 215 5.17 -2.52 21.36
C GLU A 215 6.24 -2.31 20.28
N VAL A 216 6.01 -1.38 19.35
CA VAL A 216 6.99 -1.05 18.29
C VAL A 216 8.22 -0.38 18.89
N GLY A 217 8.09 0.27 20.03
CA GLY A 217 9.16 0.78 20.86
C GLY A 217 10.00 1.84 20.14
N GLN A 218 11.32 1.57 19.98
CA GLN A 218 12.24 2.51 19.36
C GLN A 218 12.26 2.49 17.82
N LYS A 219 11.53 1.58 17.19
CA LYS A 219 11.43 1.56 15.73
C LYS A 219 10.62 2.76 15.26
N PHE A 220 11.27 3.60 14.47
CA PHE A 220 10.60 4.75 13.88
C PHE A 220 9.77 4.32 12.67
N ASP A 221 8.46 4.35 12.81
CA ASP A 221 7.51 4.00 11.75
C ASP A 221 6.61 5.22 11.44
N PRO A 222 6.89 5.96 10.35
CA PRO A 222 6.14 7.17 10.01
C PRO A 222 4.65 6.94 9.77
N ALA A 223 4.27 5.81 9.17
CA ALA A 223 2.88 5.53 8.84
C ALA A 223 2.07 5.17 10.11
N LEU A 224 2.64 4.35 11.01
CA LEU A 224 2.04 4.10 12.33
C LEU A 224 1.86 5.41 13.11
N LEU A 225 2.93 6.21 13.20
CA LEU A 225 2.90 7.48 13.93
C LEU A 225 1.84 8.43 13.35
N SER A 226 1.76 8.58 12.03
CA SER A 226 0.78 9.46 11.39
C SER A 226 -0.65 8.98 11.58
N SER A 227 -0.88 7.67 11.53
CA SER A 227 -2.19 7.09 11.84
C SER A 227 -2.60 7.35 13.28
N CYS A 228 -1.67 7.19 14.24
CA CYS A 228 -1.93 7.49 15.64
C CYS A 228 -2.11 8.99 15.89
N ALA A 229 -1.44 9.87 15.14
CA ALA A 229 -1.70 11.30 15.21
C ALA A 229 -3.15 11.64 14.88
N TRP A 230 -3.69 11.02 13.82
CA TRP A 230 -5.10 11.17 13.46
C TRP A 230 -6.04 10.64 14.56
N VAL A 231 -5.73 9.46 15.13
CA VAL A 231 -6.52 8.87 16.22
C VAL A 231 -6.52 9.78 17.45
N TYR A 232 -5.35 10.25 17.91
CA TYR A 232 -5.24 11.09 19.09
C TYR A 232 -5.96 12.43 18.92
N SER A 233 -5.84 13.06 17.76
CA SER A 233 -6.57 14.31 17.50
C SER A 233 -8.08 14.10 17.59
N THR A 234 -8.60 13.02 17.01
CA THR A 234 -10.04 12.72 17.04
C THR A 234 -10.52 12.35 18.46
N ALA A 235 -9.62 11.89 19.33
CA ALA A 235 -9.87 11.59 20.74
C ALA A 235 -9.58 12.79 21.68
N ASP A 236 -9.50 14.01 21.15
CA ASP A 236 -9.18 15.23 21.89
C ASP A 236 -7.82 15.21 22.63
N GLN A 237 -6.84 14.46 22.10
CA GLN A 237 -5.49 14.31 22.66
C GLN A 237 -4.47 15.11 21.85
N GLU A 238 -4.66 16.41 21.73
CA GLU A 238 -3.89 17.30 20.85
C GLU A 238 -2.39 17.32 21.17
N ASP A 239 -1.99 17.20 22.44
CA ASP A 239 -0.58 17.21 22.85
C ASP A 239 0.19 16.00 22.29
N GLN A 240 -0.43 14.82 22.27
CA GLN A 240 0.15 13.61 21.65
C GLN A 240 0.30 13.80 20.14
N THR A 241 -0.72 14.37 19.50
CA THR A 241 -0.67 14.67 18.06
C THR A 241 0.46 15.63 17.72
N LYS A 242 0.63 16.72 18.49
CA LYS A 242 1.75 17.66 18.31
C LYS A 242 3.11 17.00 18.50
N HIS A 243 3.22 16.16 19.52
CA HIS A 243 4.47 15.43 19.78
C HIS A 243 4.84 14.50 18.61
N ILE A 244 3.86 13.80 18.02
CA ILE A 244 4.08 12.99 16.84
C ILE A 244 4.50 13.83 15.63
N LEU A 245 3.81 14.96 15.38
CA LEU A 245 4.16 15.84 14.27
C LEU A 245 5.62 16.34 14.38
N GLU A 246 6.06 16.70 15.60
CA GLU A 246 7.46 17.06 15.83
C GLU A 246 8.44 15.92 15.53
N LYS A 247 8.11 14.68 15.91
CA LYS A 247 8.90 13.49 15.58
C LYS A 247 8.99 13.28 14.06
N LEU A 248 7.86 13.39 13.34
CA LEU A 248 7.83 13.22 11.89
C LEU A 248 8.63 14.30 11.15
N ARG A 249 8.64 15.54 11.67
CA ARG A 249 9.44 16.65 11.11
C ARG A 249 10.95 16.51 11.40
N LYS A 250 11.32 15.72 12.41
CA LYS A 250 12.72 15.53 12.85
C LYS A 250 13.02 14.03 12.98
N PRO A 251 12.95 13.28 11.88
CA PRO A 251 13.19 11.83 11.92
C PRO A 251 14.64 11.51 12.32
N PRO A 252 14.90 10.29 12.79
CA PRO A 252 16.26 9.80 12.99
C PRO A 252 17.11 9.91 11.72
N THR A 253 18.42 10.06 11.91
CA THR A 253 19.37 10.19 10.77
C THR A 253 19.25 9.01 9.80
N GLY A 254 19.11 9.32 8.51
CA GLY A 254 18.99 8.32 7.46
C GLY A 254 17.55 7.81 7.21
N ILE A 255 16.56 8.31 7.95
CA ILE A 255 15.15 8.01 7.67
C ILE A 255 14.52 9.18 6.92
N HIS A 256 13.91 8.87 5.79
CA HIS A 256 13.06 9.82 5.06
C HIS A 256 11.60 9.57 5.44
N VAL A 257 10.87 10.63 5.73
CA VAL A 257 9.42 10.58 5.97
C VAL A 257 8.71 11.06 4.72
N ASP A 258 7.84 10.21 4.18
CA ASP A 258 7.01 10.59 3.05
C ASP A 258 6.14 11.81 3.43
N PRO A 259 6.08 12.87 2.61
CA PRO A 259 5.27 14.05 2.89
C PRO A 259 3.80 13.74 3.16
N VAL A 260 3.25 12.69 2.55
CA VAL A 260 1.87 12.25 2.77
C VAL A 260 1.63 11.90 4.25
N PHE A 261 2.58 11.25 4.93
CA PHE A 261 2.45 10.94 6.35
C PHE A 261 2.53 12.19 7.24
N ILE A 262 3.36 13.16 6.88
CA ILE A 262 3.39 14.45 7.60
C ILE A 262 2.07 15.19 7.38
N SER A 263 1.48 15.12 6.17
CA SER A 263 0.20 15.77 5.88
C SER A 263 -0.93 15.26 6.79
N TRP A 264 -0.96 13.95 7.11
CA TRP A 264 -1.97 13.38 8.01
C TRP A 264 -1.90 14.01 9.40
N ALA A 265 -0.70 14.14 9.97
CA ALA A 265 -0.53 14.73 11.29
C ALA A 265 -0.83 16.24 11.31
N CYS A 266 -0.50 16.98 10.22
CA CYS A 266 -0.86 18.39 10.08
C CYS A 266 -2.38 18.57 9.99
N LEU A 267 -3.05 17.80 9.12
CA LEU A 267 -4.50 17.87 8.95
C LEU A 267 -5.26 17.44 10.22
N ALA A 268 -4.73 16.48 10.96
CA ALA A 268 -5.26 16.08 12.25
C ALA A 268 -5.25 17.23 13.28
N LEU A 269 -4.33 18.18 13.18
CA LEU A 269 -4.24 19.40 14.02
C LEU A 269 -4.96 20.61 13.42
N ASP A 270 -5.71 20.45 12.33
CA ASP A 270 -6.30 21.56 11.57
C ASP A 270 -5.26 22.56 11.02
N GLU A 271 -3.98 22.14 10.95
CA GLU A 271 -2.90 22.91 10.33
C GLU A 271 -3.00 22.79 8.78
N LEU A 272 -4.06 23.36 8.18
CA LEU A 272 -4.38 23.16 6.75
C LEU A 272 -3.24 23.57 5.81
N GLU A 273 -2.57 24.71 6.07
CA GLU A 273 -1.45 25.17 5.24
C GLU A 273 -0.30 24.16 5.26
N CYS A 274 0.03 23.60 6.45
CA CYS A 274 1.01 22.54 6.57
C CYS A 274 0.59 21.31 5.77
N GLY A 275 -0.65 20.85 5.96
CA GLY A 275 -1.19 19.66 5.30
C GLY A 275 -1.10 19.76 3.78
N PHE A 276 -1.59 20.85 3.20
CA PHE A 276 -1.55 21.06 1.74
C PHE A 276 -0.15 21.27 1.19
N GLN A 277 0.73 21.96 1.92
CA GLN A 277 2.13 22.08 1.52
C GLN A 277 2.79 20.70 1.41
N GLN A 278 2.52 19.79 2.34
CA GLN A 278 3.06 18.43 2.32
C GLN A 278 2.46 17.59 1.18
N LEU A 279 1.17 17.74 0.88
CA LEU A 279 0.55 17.08 -0.27
C LEU A 279 1.12 17.58 -1.62
N HIS A 280 1.38 18.88 -1.76
CA HIS A 280 2.08 19.41 -2.94
C HIS A 280 3.50 18.86 -3.07
N GLU A 281 4.21 18.70 -1.94
CA GLU A 281 5.52 18.04 -1.96
C GLU A 281 5.41 16.57 -2.36
N GLY A 282 4.37 15.86 -1.89
CA GLY A 282 4.03 14.50 -2.34
C GLY A 282 3.80 14.41 -3.85
N LEU A 283 3.06 15.36 -4.44
CA LEU A 283 2.90 15.48 -5.89
C LEU A 283 4.25 15.67 -6.60
N ARG A 284 5.05 16.63 -6.12
CA ARG A 284 6.35 16.95 -6.71
C ARG A 284 7.31 15.76 -6.70
N LEU A 285 7.26 14.94 -5.65
CA LEU A 285 8.10 13.76 -5.47
C LEU A 285 7.52 12.49 -6.10
N TYR A 286 6.34 12.55 -6.69
CA TYR A 286 5.61 11.37 -7.16
C TYR A 286 5.48 10.30 -6.06
N SER A 287 5.10 10.75 -4.84
CA SER A 287 4.95 9.82 -3.72
C SER A 287 3.95 8.71 -4.04
N PRO A 288 4.32 7.44 -3.84
CA PRO A 288 3.42 6.31 -4.09
C PRO A 288 2.21 6.30 -3.14
N ASN A 289 2.26 7.05 -2.03
CA ASN A 289 1.16 7.17 -1.08
C ASN A 289 0.08 8.16 -1.54
N MET A 290 0.31 8.95 -2.57
CA MET A 290 -0.69 9.84 -3.16
C MET A 290 -1.90 9.09 -3.75
N ILE A 291 -1.74 7.84 -4.15
CA ILE A 291 -2.86 7.02 -4.67
C ILE A 291 -3.99 6.80 -3.66
N PHE A 292 -3.73 6.99 -2.36
CA PHE A 292 -4.72 6.84 -1.30
C PHE A 292 -5.59 8.09 -1.08
N LEU A 293 -5.27 9.24 -1.70
CA LEU A 293 -5.97 10.50 -1.44
C LEU A 293 -7.49 10.39 -1.65
N ARG A 294 -7.93 9.67 -2.68
CA ARG A 294 -9.35 9.54 -2.99
C ARG A 294 -10.14 8.74 -1.96
N THR A 295 -9.50 7.81 -1.28
CA THR A 295 -10.18 6.79 -0.48
C THR A 295 -9.83 6.83 1.01
N ALA A 296 -8.66 7.34 1.41
CA ALA A 296 -8.27 7.37 2.82
C ALA A 296 -9.18 8.28 3.65
N PRO A 297 -9.77 7.76 4.77
CA PRO A 297 -10.72 8.51 5.59
C PRO A 297 -10.14 9.76 6.26
N VAL A 298 -8.84 9.80 6.49
CA VAL A 298 -8.14 10.96 7.09
C VAL A 298 -8.35 12.24 6.29
N TYR A 299 -8.64 12.14 4.99
CA TYR A 299 -8.91 13.29 4.13
C TYR A 299 -10.37 13.71 4.07
N ASP A 300 -11.30 12.98 4.73
CA ASP A 300 -12.72 13.29 4.65
C ASP A 300 -13.06 14.73 5.09
N PRO A 301 -12.40 15.33 6.11
CA PRO A 301 -12.67 16.72 6.50
C PRO A 301 -12.27 17.77 5.46
N VAL A 302 -11.34 17.44 4.55
CA VAL A 302 -10.80 18.38 3.55
C VAL A 302 -11.20 18.05 2.13
N ARG A 303 -12.09 17.07 1.90
CA ARG A 303 -12.47 16.64 0.55
C ARG A 303 -13.09 17.74 -0.30
N ASP A 304 -13.85 18.64 0.32
CA ASP A 304 -14.53 19.74 -0.35
C ASP A 304 -13.66 21.03 -0.43
N ASP A 305 -12.44 21.03 0.13
CA ASP A 305 -11.51 22.16 0.02
C ASP A 305 -10.97 22.23 -1.41
N SER A 306 -11.04 23.43 -2.00
CA SER A 306 -10.60 23.65 -3.38
C SER A 306 -9.15 23.28 -3.63
N ARG A 307 -8.26 23.45 -2.63
CA ARG A 307 -6.84 23.08 -2.70
C ARG A 307 -6.68 21.56 -2.79
N PHE A 308 -7.53 20.79 -2.09
CA PHE A 308 -7.54 19.34 -2.20
C PHE A 308 -8.02 18.86 -3.56
N GLN A 309 -9.06 19.51 -4.09
CA GLN A 309 -9.56 19.21 -5.43
C GLN A 309 -8.52 19.54 -6.52
N GLU A 310 -7.79 20.67 -6.41
CA GLU A 310 -6.70 20.99 -7.31
C GLU A 310 -5.58 19.92 -7.31
N ILE A 311 -5.29 19.32 -6.16
CA ILE A 311 -4.32 18.21 -6.05
C ILE A 311 -4.85 16.97 -6.76
N LEU A 312 -6.12 16.62 -6.57
CA LEU A 312 -6.75 15.48 -7.26
C LEU A 312 -6.80 15.70 -8.77
N ASP A 313 -7.09 16.91 -9.22
CA ASP A 313 -7.12 17.28 -10.65
C ASP A 313 -5.72 17.12 -11.29
N GLN A 314 -4.64 17.49 -10.57
CA GLN A 314 -3.27 17.29 -11.06
C GLN A 314 -2.88 15.81 -11.17
N MET A 315 -3.49 14.94 -10.38
CA MET A 315 -3.28 13.51 -10.49
C MET A 315 -4.12 12.87 -11.62
N ASP A 316 -5.07 13.59 -12.18
CA ASP A 316 -5.92 13.18 -13.30
C ASP A 316 -6.58 11.79 -13.10
N PHE A 317 -7.12 11.56 -11.89
CA PHE A 317 -7.79 10.31 -11.60
C PHE A 317 -8.98 10.09 -12.53
N PRO A 318 -9.25 8.85 -12.97
CA PRO A 318 -10.40 8.57 -13.83
C PRO A 318 -11.72 8.96 -13.15
N ILE A 319 -12.66 9.45 -13.98
CA ILE A 319 -13.99 9.80 -13.50
C ILE A 319 -14.66 8.53 -12.96
N SER A 320 -15.20 8.60 -11.75
CA SER A 320 -15.95 7.48 -11.17
C SER A 320 -17.19 7.20 -12.04
N THR A 321 -17.36 5.95 -12.46
CA THR A 321 -18.49 5.50 -13.29
C THR A 321 -19.72 5.11 -12.46
N THR A 322 -19.70 5.42 -11.14
CA THR A 322 -20.84 5.12 -10.23
C THR A 322 -21.70 6.33 -9.97
#